data_c4ec0950059b27ddd653ccdbd4df500f
#
_entry.id   c4ec0950059b27ddd653ccdbd4df500f
#
_cell.length_a   1.000
_cell.length_b   1.000
_cell.length_c   1.000
_cell.angle_alpha   90.00
_cell.angle_beta   90.00
_cell.angle_gamma   90.00
#
_symmetry.space_group_name_H-M   'P 1'
#
loop_
_entity.id
_entity.type
_entity.pdbx_description
1 polymer ?
#
loop_
_entity_poly.entity_id
_entity_poly.type
_entity_poly.pdbx_seq_one_letter_code
_entity_poly.pdbx_strand_id
1 'polypeptide(L)'
;MTAENGLVTELRYDGNGNMIRLWDDETREYTFAYNRNNQLVKTVDPLGNETKYTYDGAGNQISEINALGNETSYSYDGAARLTKMTDALDGVTATEYDLNGHAKKTTDANGHSFSCYYDAIGELKAQTDAMGSVTAYQYDAVGNVTQITDALKGETKLVYDELNQPISVTDALDYQYETVYDENGNMTEVLMPDGDRVFMEYDANNQLVKSTDEAGVVTFYTYD
;
A
#
# COMPACT_ATOMS: atom_id res chain seq x y z
N MET A 1 13.05 9.80 -27.98
CA MET A 1 11.63 10.22 -27.86
C MET A 1 11.60 11.71 -27.61
N THR A 2 10.78 12.44 -28.35
CA THR A 2 10.54 13.87 -28.10
C THR A 2 9.30 14.00 -27.22
N ALA A 3 9.42 14.69 -26.10
CA ALA A 3 8.27 15.09 -25.30
C ALA A 3 7.52 16.26 -25.96
N GLU A 4 6.26 16.50 -25.62
CA GLU A 4 5.41 17.59 -26.16
C GLU A 4 6.00 19.00 -26.00
N ASN A 5 7.02 19.18 -25.16
CA ASN A 5 7.73 20.43 -24.91
C ASN A 5 9.05 20.59 -25.73
N GLY A 6 9.30 19.72 -26.70
CA GLY A 6 10.50 19.78 -27.56
C GLY A 6 11.80 19.28 -26.93
N LEU A 7 11.77 18.74 -25.69
CA LEU A 7 12.94 18.12 -25.03
C LEU A 7 13.32 16.82 -25.77
N VAL A 8 14.58 16.70 -26.16
CA VAL A 8 15.15 15.50 -26.78
C VAL A 8 15.87 14.70 -25.70
N THR A 9 15.37 13.51 -25.40
CA THR A 9 16.05 12.56 -24.51
C THR A 9 16.73 11.48 -25.34
N GLU A 10 18.06 11.37 -25.25
CA GLU A 10 18.82 10.28 -25.86
C GLU A 10 19.12 9.18 -24.87
N LEU A 11 18.92 7.94 -25.28
CA LEU A 11 19.16 6.72 -24.49
C LEU A 11 20.20 5.87 -25.21
N ARG A 12 21.18 5.34 -24.46
CA ARG A 12 22.11 4.32 -24.94
C ARG A 12 21.98 3.05 -24.11
N TYR A 13 22.14 1.94 -24.80
CA TYR A 13 22.06 0.59 -24.22
C TYR A 13 23.34 -0.19 -24.52
N ASP A 14 23.68 -1.14 -23.66
CA ASP A 14 24.73 -2.12 -23.91
C ASP A 14 24.23 -3.27 -24.80
N GLY A 15 25.10 -4.26 -25.06
CA GLY A 15 24.76 -5.43 -25.89
C GLY A 15 23.73 -6.37 -25.27
N ASN A 16 23.44 -6.23 -23.98
CA ASN A 16 22.42 -7.01 -23.25
C ASN A 16 21.08 -6.27 -23.12
N GLY A 17 20.99 -5.03 -23.63
CA GLY A 17 19.80 -4.19 -23.55
C GLY A 17 19.69 -3.38 -22.25
N ASN A 18 20.73 -3.31 -21.44
CA ASN A 18 20.75 -2.45 -20.26
C ASN A 18 21.01 -1.01 -20.66
N MET A 19 20.26 -0.07 -20.12
CA MET A 19 20.46 1.38 -20.34
C MET A 19 21.73 1.81 -19.63
N ILE A 20 22.78 2.21 -20.41
CA ILE A 20 24.07 2.64 -19.86
C ILE A 20 24.22 4.16 -19.80
N ARG A 21 23.40 4.91 -20.52
CA ARG A 21 23.39 6.36 -20.55
C ARG A 21 22.02 6.93 -20.84
N LEU A 22 21.75 8.06 -20.23
CA LEU A 22 20.60 8.92 -20.50
C LEU A 22 21.09 10.37 -20.58
N TRP A 23 20.77 11.08 -21.65
CA TRP A 23 20.95 12.53 -21.74
C TRP A 23 19.59 13.21 -21.72
N ASP A 24 19.51 14.24 -20.93
CA ASP A 24 18.40 15.16 -20.86
C ASP A 24 18.97 16.54 -21.27
N ASP A 25 18.50 17.05 -22.41
CA ASP A 25 18.76 18.40 -22.90
C ASP A 25 20.24 18.85 -22.90
N GLU A 26 21.13 18.11 -23.59
CA GLU A 26 22.53 18.39 -23.90
C GLU A 26 23.51 18.55 -22.70
N THR A 27 23.02 18.81 -21.50
CA THR A 27 23.86 19.15 -20.34
C THR A 27 23.75 18.19 -19.17
N ARG A 28 22.71 17.36 -19.10
CA ARG A 28 22.50 16.43 -17.99
C ARG A 28 22.68 14.98 -18.43
N GLU A 29 23.79 14.39 -18.06
CA GLU A 29 24.13 13.01 -18.38
C GLU A 29 24.01 12.16 -17.11
N TYR A 30 23.23 11.09 -17.21
CA TYR A 30 23.22 10.00 -16.23
C TYR A 30 23.92 8.78 -16.83
N THR A 31 24.76 8.12 -16.06
CA THR A 31 25.40 6.87 -16.47
C THR A 31 25.07 5.74 -15.51
N PHE A 32 25.00 4.52 -16.06
CA PHE A 32 24.63 3.33 -15.35
C PHE A 32 25.63 2.22 -15.66
N ALA A 33 26.03 1.47 -14.65
CA ALA A 33 26.91 0.31 -14.83
C ALA A 33 26.23 -0.93 -14.25
N TYR A 34 26.46 -2.05 -14.92
CA TYR A 34 25.85 -3.33 -14.58
C TYR A 34 26.91 -4.41 -14.38
N ASN A 35 26.61 -5.40 -13.53
CA ASN A 35 27.45 -6.58 -13.41
C ASN A 35 27.14 -7.61 -14.51
N ARG A 36 27.82 -8.77 -14.46
CA ARG A 36 27.62 -9.85 -15.45
C ARG A 36 26.22 -10.49 -15.43
N ASN A 37 25.46 -10.26 -14.38
CA ASN A 37 24.08 -10.75 -14.21
C ASN A 37 23.04 -9.69 -14.63
N ASN A 38 23.46 -8.60 -15.30
CA ASN A 38 22.62 -7.45 -15.67
C ASN A 38 21.99 -6.73 -14.47
N GLN A 39 22.62 -6.78 -13.29
CA GLN A 39 22.17 -6.06 -12.13
C GLN A 39 22.89 -4.70 -12.07
N LEU A 40 22.16 -3.63 -11.79
CA LEU A 40 22.69 -2.27 -11.69
C LEU A 40 23.63 -2.17 -10.47
N VAL A 41 24.91 -1.89 -10.71
CA VAL A 41 25.91 -1.78 -9.63
C VAL A 41 26.34 -0.35 -9.35
N LYS A 42 26.05 0.58 -10.28
CA LYS A 42 26.40 2.00 -10.09
C LYS A 42 25.51 2.90 -10.94
N THR A 43 25.12 4.03 -10.37
CA THR A 43 24.58 5.19 -11.09
C THR A 43 25.50 6.39 -10.88
N VAL A 44 25.60 7.27 -11.87
CA VAL A 44 26.24 8.59 -11.74
C VAL A 44 25.26 9.62 -12.27
N ASP A 45 24.97 10.65 -11.48
CA ASP A 45 24.11 11.75 -11.86
C ASP A 45 24.89 12.84 -12.65
N PRO A 46 24.22 13.84 -13.21
CA PRO A 46 24.90 14.92 -13.97
C PRO A 46 25.86 15.78 -13.17
N LEU A 47 25.81 15.73 -11.84
CA LEU A 47 26.74 16.42 -10.95
C LEU A 47 27.95 15.56 -10.57
N GLY A 48 28.01 14.32 -11.07
CA GLY A 48 29.06 13.36 -10.76
C GLY A 48 28.84 12.60 -9.45
N ASN A 49 27.67 12.71 -8.83
CA ASN A 49 27.35 11.96 -7.62
C ASN A 49 27.16 10.49 -7.96
N GLU A 50 27.85 9.61 -7.24
CA GLU A 50 27.79 8.17 -7.44
C GLU A 50 26.90 7.50 -6.39
N THR A 51 26.00 6.60 -6.82
CA THR A 51 25.34 5.61 -5.94
C THR A 51 25.77 4.21 -6.37
N LYS A 52 26.11 3.36 -5.41
CA LYS A 52 26.61 2.00 -5.64
C LYS A 52 25.68 0.98 -4.99
N TYR A 53 25.55 -0.16 -5.67
CA TYR A 53 24.67 -1.26 -5.23
C TYR A 53 25.45 -2.57 -5.22
N THR A 54 25.19 -3.41 -4.23
CA THR A 54 25.74 -4.77 -4.16
C THR A 54 24.62 -5.79 -3.99
N TYR A 55 24.90 -7.02 -4.41
CA TYR A 55 23.90 -8.09 -4.46
C TYR A 55 24.49 -9.38 -3.88
N ASP A 56 23.62 -10.21 -3.32
CA ASP A 56 23.97 -11.56 -2.91
C ASP A 56 23.99 -12.54 -4.11
N GLY A 57 24.31 -13.81 -3.86
CA GLY A 57 24.34 -14.84 -4.89
C GLY A 57 22.96 -15.22 -5.46
N ALA A 58 21.88 -14.88 -4.78
CA ALA A 58 20.50 -15.09 -5.24
C ALA A 58 19.97 -13.89 -6.05
N GLY A 59 20.70 -12.76 -6.06
CA GLY A 59 20.35 -11.56 -6.80
C GLY A 59 19.62 -10.52 -5.98
N ASN A 60 19.47 -10.69 -4.69
CA ASN A 60 18.87 -9.67 -3.81
C ASN A 60 19.88 -8.55 -3.55
N GLN A 61 19.42 -7.29 -3.57
CA GLN A 61 20.28 -6.15 -3.23
C GLN A 61 20.60 -6.16 -1.73
N ILE A 62 21.88 -6.28 -1.37
CA ILE A 62 22.33 -6.32 0.03
C ILE A 62 22.90 -5.00 0.52
N SER A 63 23.29 -4.06 -0.36
CA SER A 63 23.61 -2.70 0.06
C SER A 63 23.37 -1.66 -1.03
N GLU A 64 23.20 -0.42 -0.57
CA GLU A 64 23.20 0.81 -1.35
C GLU A 64 24.08 1.83 -0.64
N ILE A 65 25.05 2.40 -1.38
CA ILE A 65 25.95 3.46 -0.87
C ILE A 65 25.72 4.71 -1.70
N ASN A 66 25.22 5.78 -1.09
CA ASN A 66 24.98 7.03 -1.77
C ASN A 66 26.28 7.85 -1.99
N ALA A 67 26.18 8.99 -2.68
CA ALA A 67 27.30 9.85 -3.02
C ALA A 67 28.04 10.45 -1.81
N LEU A 68 27.41 10.49 -0.65
CA LEU A 68 28.00 10.95 0.62
C LEU A 68 28.72 9.82 1.36
N GLY A 69 28.69 8.60 0.83
CA GLY A 69 29.26 7.41 1.46
C GLY A 69 28.35 6.79 2.52
N ASN A 70 27.10 7.25 2.63
CA ASN A 70 26.14 6.67 3.54
C ASN A 70 25.66 5.33 2.98
N GLU A 71 25.71 4.28 3.79
CA GLU A 71 25.31 2.93 3.42
C GLU A 71 23.97 2.56 4.06
N THR A 72 23.07 2.00 3.25
CA THR A 72 21.90 1.25 3.71
C THR A 72 22.12 -0.23 3.35
N SER A 73 21.97 -1.12 4.32
CA SER A 73 22.17 -2.55 4.12
C SER A 73 20.87 -3.35 4.32
N TYR A 74 20.77 -4.48 3.63
CA TYR A 74 19.58 -5.32 3.58
C TYR A 74 19.93 -6.78 3.85
N SER A 75 19.07 -7.49 4.56
CA SER A 75 19.20 -8.93 4.79
C SER A 75 17.89 -9.63 4.44
N TYR A 76 18.01 -10.83 3.92
CA TYR A 76 16.88 -11.61 3.44
C TYR A 76 16.87 -12.99 4.09
N ASP A 77 15.72 -13.62 4.11
CA ASP A 77 15.61 -15.04 4.49
C ASP A 77 15.80 -15.97 3.27
N GLY A 78 15.70 -17.28 3.51
CA GLY A 78 15.85 -18.28 2.45
C GLY A 78 14.78 -18.25 1.35
N ALA A 79 13.70 -17.48 1.53
CA ALA A 79 12.65 -17.25 0.54
C ALA A 79 12.80 -15.89 -0.15
N ALA A 80 13.94 -15.22 -0.01
CA ALA A 80 14.26 -13.88 -0.54
C ALA A 80 13.33 -12.78 0.00
N ARG A 81 12.75 -12.91 1.19
CA ARG A 81 11.94 -11.89 1.84
C ARG A 81 12.85 -11.01 2.71
N LEU A 82 12.67 -9.68 2.63
CA LEU A 82 13.47 -8.72 3.42
C LEU A 82 13.18 -8.90 4.92
N THR A 83 14.20 -9.31 5.68
CA THR A 83 14.09 -9.51 7.14
C THR A 83 14.69 -8.37 7.94
N LYS A 84 15.65 -7.62 7.35
CA LYS A 84 16.32 -6.52 8.03
C LYS A 84 16.79 -5.47 7.04
N MET A 85 16.58 -4.21 7.40
CA MET A 85 17.20 -3.05 6.78
C MET A 85 17.96 -2.28 7.88
N THR A 86 19.20 -1.88 7.59
CA THR A 86 19.97 -0.97 8.46
C THR A 86 20.28 0.29 7.66
N ASP A 87 19.84 1.42 8.14
CA ASP A 87 20.10 2.71 7.49
C ASP A 87 21.50 3.25 7.83
N ALA A 88 21.85 4.40 7.22
CA ALA A 88 23.16 5.04 7.38
C ALA A 88 23.43 5.63 8.78
N LEU A 89 22.44 5.61 9.66
CA LEU A 89 22.56 6.05 11.06
C LEU A 89 22.49 4.87 12.03
N ASP A 90 22.72 3.64 11.52
CA ASP A 90 22.58 2.38 12.24
C ASP A 90 21.15 2.09 12.74
N GLY A 91 20.16 2.81 12.24
CA GLY A 91 18.75 2.53 12.48
C GLY A 91 18.32 1.21 11.85
N VAL A 92 17.77 0.30 12.65
CA VAL A 92 17.41 -1.05 12.21
C VAL A 92 15.89 -1.19 12.12
N THR A 93 15.40 -1.49 10.92
CA THR A 93 14.03 -2.01 10.71
C THR A 93 14.10 -3.49 10.44
N ALA A 94 13.30 -4.29 11.17
CA ALA A 94 13.28 -5.74 11.04
C ALA A 94 11.86 -6.26 10.82
N THR A 95 11.72 -7.27 9.95
CA THR A 95 10.45 -7.94 9.68
C THR A 95 10.59 -9.44 9.89
N GLU A 96 9.71 -9.99 10.71
CA GLU A 96 9.56 -11.43 10.90
C GLU A 96 8.37 -11.93 10.11
N TYR A 97 8.50 -13.10 9.50
CA TYR A 97 7.44 -13.74 8.72
C TYR A 97 6.97 -15.04 9.39
N ASP A 98 5.73 -15.41 9.12
CA ASP A 98 5.24 -16.74 9.45
C ASP A 98 5.65 -17.76 8.35
N LEU A 99 5.25 -19.02 8.55
CA LEU A 99 5.57 -20.10 7.60
C LEU A 99 4.87 -19.95 6.25
N ASN A 100 3.77 -19.20 6.20
CA ASN A 100 3.00 -18.94 4.96
C ASN A 100 3.51 -17.71 4.21
N GLY A 101 4.41 -16.92 4.83
CA GLY A 101 4.99 -15.72 4.22
C GLY A 101 4.35 -14.41 4.62
N HIS A 102 3.38 -14.41 5.53
CA HIS A 102 2.80 -13.17 6.05
C HIS A 102 3.76 -12.50 7.03
N ALA A 103 3.89 -11.17 6.97
CA ALA A 103 4.65 -10.40 7.94
C ALA A 103 3.93 -10.44 9.30
N LYS A 104 4.46 -11.23 10.25
CA LYS A 104 3.88 -11.39 11.59
C LYS A 104 4.35 -10.33 12.58
N LYS A 105 5.51 -9.70 12.34
CA LYS A 105 6.02 -8.62 13.17
C LYS A 105 6.97 -7.74 12.40
N THR A 106 6.81 -6.43 12.54
CA THR A 106 7.77 -5.42 12.06
C THR A 106 8.21 -4.56 13.24
N THR A 107 9.51 -4.32 13.36
CA THR A 107 10.09 -3.45 14.38
C THR A 107 10.82 -2.31 13.67
N ASP A 108 10.53 -1.06 14.01
CA ASP A 108 11.18 0.11 13.44
C ASP A 108 12.55 0.41 14.08
N ALA A 109 13.26 1.42 13.56
CA ALA A 109 14.57 1.85 14.05
C ALA A 109 14.54 2.36 15.50
N ASN A 110 13.40 2.74 16.03
CA ASN A 110 13.22 3.19 17.41
C ASN A 110 12.85 2.04 18.36
N GLY A 111 12.72 0.81 17.85
CA GLY A 111 12.35 -0.37 18.60
C GLY A 111 10.83 -0.54 18.77
N HIS A 112 10.01 0.30 18.15
CA HIS A 112 8.57 0.11 18.17
C HIS A 112 8.18 -1.07 17.28
N SER A 113 7.31 -1.92 17.78
CA SER A 113 6.88 -3.12 17.06
C SER A 113 5.39 -3.07 16.73
N PHE A 114 5.07 -3.49 15.52
CA PHE A 114 3.72 -3.81 15.06
C PHE A 114 3.64 -5.30 14.78
N SER A 115 2.61 -5.98 15.27
CA SER A 115 2.47 -7.43 15.09
C SER A 115 1.12 -7.79 14.50
N CYS A 116 1.11 -8.81 13.64
CA CYS A 116 -0.08 -9.40 13.02
C CYS A 116 -0.16 -10.88 13.38
N TYR A 117 -1.36 -11.35 13.66
CA TYR A 117 -1.67 -12.76 13.83
C TYR A 117 -2.65 -13.20 12.75
N TYR A 118 -2.27 -14.21 12.00
CA TYR A 118 -3.08 -14.82 10.94
C TYR A 118 -3.50 -16.23 11.33
N ASP A 119 -4.65 -16.64 10.86
CA ASP A 119 -5.08 -18.03 11.03
C ASP A 119 -4.49 -18.97 9.95
N ALA A 120 -4.93 -20.21 9.95
CA ALA A 120 -4.39 -21.25 9.07
C ALA A 120 -4.69 -21.03 7.57
N ILE A 121 -5.71 -20.22 7.24
CA ILE A 121 -6.08 -19.89 5.87
C ILE A 121 -5.56 -18.52 5.43
N GLY A 122 -4.86 -17.80 6.34
CA GLY A 122 -4.22 -16.52 6.06
C GLY A 122 -5.07 -15.29 6.35
N GLU A 123 -6.20 -15.44 7.04
CA GLU A 123 -6.99 -14.29 7.48
C GLU A 123 -6.35 -13.61 8.69
N LEU A 124 -6.28 -12.27 8.66
CA LEU A 124 -5.76 -11.48 9.77
C LEU A 124 -6.73 -11.51 10.96
N LYS A 125 -6.42 -12.23 12.02
CA LYS A 125 -7.27 -12.36 13.22
C LYS A 125 -7.02 -11.28 14.25
N ALA A 126 -5.80 -10.75 14.32
CA ALA A 126 -5.48 -9.65 15.23
C ALA A 126 -4.25 -8.88 14.75
N GLN A 127 -4.20 -7.61 15.10
CA GLN A 127 -3.02 -6.78 15.02
C GLN A 127 -2.75 -6.10 16.36
N THR A 128 -1.48 -5.88 16.67
CA THR A 128 -1.03 -5.20 17.89
C THR A 128 -0.13 -4.05 17.50
N ASP A 129 -0.45 -2.85 17.94
CA ASP A 129 0.37 -1.67 17.68
C ASP A 129 1.58 -1.58 18.62
N ALA A 130 2.40 -0.53 18.41
CA ALA A 130 3.59 -0.28 19.21
C ALA A 130 3.32 0.03 20.69
N MET A 131 2.09 0.40 21.03
CA MET A 131 1.64 0.67 22.40
C MET A 131 1.05 -0.58 23.08
N GLY A 132 0.94 -1.68 22.33
CA GLY A 132 0.33 -2.92 22.79
C GLY A 132 -1.19 -2.96 22.66
N SER A 133 -1.78 -1.99 21.94
CA SER A 133 -3.21 -1.99 21.65
C SER A 133 -3.54 -3.06 20.63
N VAL A 134 -4.55 -3.87 20.93
CA VAL A 134 -4.95 -4.99 20.06
C VAL A 134 -6.26 -4.67 19.37
N THR A 135 -6.27 -4.81 18.05
CA THR A 135 -7.49 -4.85 17.22
C THR A 135 -7.68 -6.27 16.71
N ALA A 136 -8.87 -6.85 16.89
CA ALA A 136 -9.20 -8.20 16.44
C ALA A 136 -10.29 -8.19 15.37
N TYR A 137 -10.29 -9.22 14.51
CA TYR A 137 -11.17 -9.33 13.34
C TYR A 137 -11.86 -10.70 13.32
N GLN A 138 -13.11 -10.71 12.92
CA GLN A 138 -13.87 -11.92 12.59
C GLN A 138 -14.37 -11.82 11.16
N TYR A 139 -14.55 -12.97 10.54
CA TYR A 139 -14.92 -13.08 9.14
C TYR A 139 -16.08 -14.06 8.97
N ASP A 140 -16.83 -13.90 7.89
CA ASP A 140 -17.76 -14.92 7.41
C ASP A 140 -17.02 -15.99 6.59
N ALA A 141 -17.77 -16.97 6.09
CA ALA A 141 -17.21 -18.10 5.34
C ALA A 141 -16.62 -17.72 3.95
N VAL A 142 -16.92 -16.52 3.44
CA VAL A 142 -16.42 -16.04 2.15
C VAL A 142 -15.33 -14.97 2.30
N GLY A 143 -14.96 -14.63 3.54
CA GLY A 143 -13.83 -13.73 3.86
C GLY A 143 -14.22 -12.27 4.09
N ASN A 144 -15.50 -11.93 4.21
CA ASN A 144 -15.91 -10.59 4.60
C ASN A 144 -15.71 -10.37 6.10
N VAL A 145 -15.19 -9.20 6.51
CA VAL A 145 -15.05 -8.84 7.93
C VAL A 145 -16.41 -8.61 8.56
N THR A 146 -16.84 -9.47 9.47
CA THR A 146 -18.12 -9.35 10.17
C THR A 146 -18.04 -8.62 11.49
N GLN A 147 -16.85 -8.59 12.13
CA GLN A 147 -16.64 -7.87 13.38
C GLN A 147 -15.21 -7.36 13.48
N ILE A 148 -15.08 -6.14 13.98
CA ILE A 148 -13.82 -5.53 14.40
C ILE A 148 -13.97 -5.22 15.90
N THR A 149 -13.02 -5.69 16.71
CA THR A 149 -12.96 -5.36 18.14
C THR A 149 -11.73 -4.50 18.39
N ASP A 150 -11.90 -3.29 18.85
CA ASP A 150 -10.81 -2.37 19.15
C ASP A 150 -10.11 -2.66 20.49
N ALA A 151 -9.05 -1.90 20.80
CA ALA A 151 -8.27 -2.06 22.03
C ALA A 151 -9.07 -1.76 23.31
N LEU A 152 -10.14 -0.97 23.22
CA LEU A 152 -11.03 -0.64 24.34
C LEU A 152 -12.19 -1.61 24.47
N LYS A 153 -12.25 -2.64 23.63
CA LYS A 153 -13.30 -3.64 23.52
C LYS A 153 -14.58 -3.11 22.85
N GLY A 154 -14.50 -1.97 22.18
CA GLY A 154 -15.55 -1.53 21.30
C GLY A 154 -15.68 -2.46 20.10
N GLU A 155 -16.90 -2.84 19.75
CA GLU A 155 -17.19 -3.73 18.65
C GLU A 155 -17.87 -2.98 17.51
N THR A 156 -17.31 -3.06 16.31
CA THR A 156 -17.99 -2.67 15.07
C THR A 156 -18.42 -3.94 14.35
N LYS A 157 -19.70 -4.05 14.02
CA LYS A 157 -20.29 -5.22 13.33
C LYS A 157 -20.74 -4.84 11.94
N LEU A 158 -20.47 -5.73 10.97
CA LEU A 158 -20.84 -5.54 9.58
C LEU A 158 -21.71 -6.71 9.11
N VAL A 159 -22.73 -6.41 8.33
CA VAL A 159 -23.59 -7.39 7.67
C VAL A 159 -23.54 -7.15 6.17
N TYR A 160 -23.47 -8.22 5.41
CA TYR A 160 -23.34 -8.20 3.96
C TYR A 160 -24.53 -8.87 3.28
N ASP A 161 -24.81 -8.47 2.05
CA ASP A 161 -25.75 -9.16 1.17
C ASP A 161 -25.08 -10.34 0.42
N GLU A 162 -25.83 -10.98 -0.47
CA GLU A 162 -25.36 -12.11 -1.28
C GLU A 162 -24.28 -11.72 -2.31
N LEU A 163 -24.11 -10.41 -2.60
CA LEU A 163 -23.10 -9.86 -3.48
C LEU A 163 -21.86 -9.36 -2.73
N ASN A 164 -21.76 -9.63 -1.41
CA ASN A 164 -20.71 -9.17 -0.51
C ASN A 164 -20.65 -7.63 -0.36
N GLN A 165 -21.79 -6.95 -0.51
CA GLN A 165 -21.92 -5.52 -0.28
C GLN A 165 -22.32 -5.28 1.18
N PRO A 166 -21.67 -4.36 1.93
CA PRO A 166 -22.02 -4.08 3.32
C PRO A 166 -23.35 -3.36 3.41
N ILE A 167 -24.40 -4.04 3.88
CA ILE A 167 -25.76 -3.50 4.01
C ILE A 167 -26.07 -2.95 5.39
N SER A 168 -25.26 -3.28 6.41
CA SER A 168 -25.41 -2.69 7.74
C SER A 168 -24.07 -2.63 8.45
N VAL A 169 -23.83 -1.52 9.15
CA VAL A 169 -22.71 -1.31 10.05
C VAL A 169 -23.26 -0.85 11.39
N THR A 170 -22.91 -1.55 12.47
CA THR A 170 -23.18 -1.11 13.86
C THR A 170 -21.84 -0.76 14.50
N ASP A 171 -21.68 0.46 14.96
CA ASP A 171 -20.45 0.92 15.59
C ASP A 171 -20.33 0.52 17.07
N ALA A 172 -19.21 0.86 17.70
CA ALA A 172 -18.91 0.56 19.09
C ALA A 172 -19.81 1.26 20.11
N LEU A 173 -20.66 2.19 19.70
CA LEU A 173 -21.66 2.90 20.51
C LEU A 173 -23.08 2.42 20.22
N ASP A 174 -23.23 1.30 19.51
CA ASP A 174 -24.48 0.71 19.04
C ASP A 174 -25.27 1.61 18.04
N TYR A 175 -24.60 2.56 17.39
CA TYR A 175 -25.19 3.28 16.28
C TYR A 175 -25.18 2.41 15.02
N GLN A 176 -26.37 2.21 14.46
CA GLN A 176 -26.54 1.40 13.25
C GLN A 176 -26.78 2.29 12.04
N TYR A 177 -26.02 1.99 10.98
CA TYR A 177 -26.19 2.54 9.64
C TYR A 177 -26.62 1.42 8.71
N GLU A 178 -27.59 1.70 7.82
CA GLU A 178 -28.03 0.75 6.80
C GLU A 178 -27.81 1.34 5.40
N THR A 179 -27.43 0.50 4.46
CA THR A 179 -27.11 0.91 3.09
C THR A 179 -27.91 0.10 2.09
N VAL A 180 -28.46 0.78 1.07
CA VAL A 180 -29.16 0.16 -0.05
C VAL A 180 -28.34 0.37 -1.33
N TYR A 181 -28.29 -0.65 -2.15
CA TYR A 181 -27.60 -0.63 -3.44
C TYR A 181 -28.58 -0.87 -4.59
N ASP A 182 -28.27 -0.34 -5.77
CA ASP A 182 -28.95 -0.70 -7.01
C ASP A 182 -28.38 -2.00 -7.62
N GLU A 183 -28.97 -2.45 -8.74
CA GLU A 183 -28.55 -3.67 -9.44
C GLU A 183 -27.10 -3.57 -10.02
N ASN A 184 -26.55 -2.36 -10.16
CA ASN A 184 -25.19 -2.14 -10.63
C ASN A 184 -24.17 -2.07 -9.47
N GLY A 185 -24.64 -2.14 -8.21
CA GLY A 185 -23.79 -2.02 -7.01
C GLY A 185 -23.52 -0.57 -6.57
N ASN A 186 -24.24 0.40 -7.08
CA ASN A 186 -24.12 1.78 -6.61
C ASN A 186 -24.95 1.95 -5.33
N MET A 187 -24.39 2.65 -4.34
CA MET A 187 -25.08 2.99 -3.09
C MET A 187 -26.15 4.06 -3.37
N THR A 188 -27.43 3.72 -3.17
CA THR A 188 -28.55 4.61 -3.48
C THR A 188 -29.16 5.25 -2.25
N GLU A 189 -29.00 4.64 -1.07
CA GLU A 189 -29.54 5.16 0.17
C GLU A 189 -28.64 4.77 1.35
N VAL A 190 -28.50 5.69 2.31
CA VAL A 190 -27.92 5.42 3.64
C VAL A 190 -28.94 5.88 4.68
N LEU A 191 -29.34 4.97 5.55
CA LEU A 191 -30.13 5.27 6.75
C LEU A 191 -29.17 5.53 7.91
N MET A 192 -29.28 6.70 8.54
CA MET A 192 -28.51 7.09 9.71
C MET A 192 -29.14 6.57 11.01
N PRO A 193 -28.39 6.49 12.13
CA PRO A 193 -28.89 5.98 13.41
C PRO A 193 -30.06 6.76 14.02
N ASP A 194 -30.18 8.06 13.70
CA ASP A 194 -31.26 8.94 14.13
C ASP A 194 -32.52 8.86 13.26
N GLY A 195 -32.45 8.06 12.19
CA GLY A 195 -33.54 7.84 11.24
C GLY A 195 -33.48 8.73 10.00
N ASP A 196 -32.54 9.65 9.93
CA ASP A 196 -32.32 10.47 8.75
C ASP A 196 -31.74 9.66 7.58
N ARG A 197 -31.95 10.15 6.36
CA ARG A 197 -31.57 9.42 5.14
C ARG A 197 -30.83 10.30 4.18
N VAL A 198 -29.81 9.71 3.56
CA VAL A 198 -29.07 10.29 2.44
C VAL A 198 -29.40 9.49 1.19
N PHE A 199 -29.71 10.16 0.08
CA PHE A 199 -30.04 9.51 -1.19
C PHE A 199 -29.04 9.89 -2.27
N MET A 200 -28.76 8.94 -3.16
CA MET A 200 -27.84 9.09 -4.29
C MET A 200 -28.48 8.53 -5.56
N GLU A 201 -28.37 9.29 -6.66
CA GLU A 201 -28.87 8.87 -7.97
C GLU A 201 -27.70 8.86 -8.97
N TYR A 202 -27.69 7.86 -9.84
CA TYR A 202 -26.61 7.63 -10.80
C TYR A 202 -27.11 7.60 -12.22
N ASP A 203 -26.26 7.93 -13.17
CA ASP A 203 -26.56 7.78 -14.59
C ASP A 203 -26.26 6.35 -15.10
N ALA A 204 -26.48 6.14 -16.41
CA ALA A 204 -26.24 4.86 -17.07
C ALA A 204 -24.75 4.42 -17.08
N ASN A 205 -23.82 5.34 -16.77
CA ASN A 205 -22.40 5.07 -16.68
C ASN A 205 -21.94 4.87 -15.21
N ASN A 206 -22.88 4.74 -14.25
CA ASN A 206 -22.63 4.68 -12.81
C ASN A 206 -21.95 5.93 -12.25
N GLN A 207 -22.18 7.11 -12.85
CA GLN A 207 -21.70 8.38 -12.33
C GLN A 207 -22.77 9.01 -11.45
N LEU A 208 -22.41 9.50 -10.25
CA LEU A 208 -23.32 10.14 -9.31
C LEU A 208 -23.86 11.44 -9.91
N VAL A 209 -25.14 11.54 -10.26
CA VAL A 209 -25.74 12.74 -10.86
C VAL A 209 -26.51 13.60 -9.87
N LYS A 210 -26.91 13.02 -8.72
CA LYS A 210 -27.64 13.76 -7.69
C LYS A 210 -27.39 13.13 -6.32
N SER A 211 -27.26 13.96 -5.30
CA SER A 211 -27.34 13.55 -3.90
C SER A 211 -28.34 14.41 -3.14
N THR A 212 -28.97 13.83 -2.12
CA THR A 212 -29.83 14.54 -1.15
C THR A 212 -29.31 14.20 0.23
N ASP A 213 -28.88 15.19 1.00
CA ASP A 213 -28.38 14.97 2.36
C ASP A 213 -29.52 14.82 3.39
N GLU A 214 -29.16 14.57 4.66
CA GLU A 214 -30.08 14.41 5.79
C GLU A 214 -30.96 15.63 6.03
N ALA A 215 -30.52 16.84 5.67
CA ALA A 215 -31.30 18.08 5.76
C ALA A 215 -32.23 18.30 4.55
N GLY A 216 -32.22 17.37 3.57
CA GLY A 216 -32.97 17.48 2.33
C GLY A 216 -32.36 18.42 1.29
N VAL A 217 -31.08 18.83 1.47
CA VAL A 217 -30.38 19.67 0.50
C VAL A 217 -29.96 18.79 -0.70
N VAL A 218 -30.32 19.27 -1.89
CA VAL A 218 -30.03 18.56 -3.15
C VAL A 218 -28.81 19.15 -3.83
N THR A 219 -27.87 18.29 -4.18
CA THR A 219 -26.69 18.61 -4.99
C THR A 219 -26.75 17.85 -6.31
N PHE A 220 -26.48 18.54 -7.42
CA PHE A 220 -26.39 17.95 -8.76
C PHE A 220 -24.94 17.94 -9.23
N TYR A 221 -24.57 16.89 -9.96
CA TYR A 221 -23.22 16.68 -10.50
C TYR A 221 -23.30 16.55 -12.04
N THR A 222 -22.36 17.14 -12.74
CA THR A 222 -22.21 17.05 -14.19
C THR A 222 -20.78 16.65 -14.51
N TYR A 223 -20.61 15.84 -15.55
CA TYR A 223 -19.32 15.30 -15.99
C TYR A 223 -19.07 15.70 -17.46
N ASP A 224 -17.84 15.98 -17.80
CA ASP A 224 -17.38 16.32 -19.16
C ASP A 224 -17.19 15.06 -20.03
#